data_4a260228cd06c138375570bbd5b33a2b
#
_entry.id   4a260228cd06c138375570bbd5b33a2b
#
_cell.length_a   1.000
_cell.length_b   1.000
_cell.length_c   1.000
_cell.angle_alpha   90.00
_cell.angle_beta   90.00
_cell.angle_gamma   90.00
#
_symmetry.space_group_name_H-M   'P 1'
#
loop_
_entity.id
_entity.type
_entity.pdbx_description
1 polymer ?
#
loop_
_entity_poly.entity_id
_entity_poly.type
_entity_poly.pdbx_seq_one_letter_code
_entity_poly.pdbx_strand_id
1 'polypeptide(L)'
;MENNKVQFTTSQMLKWMEYVADLKEVSPEKIKMLNTCGKRRNILATIATHKMILIFADETHSNVLYKCWEAGYGDYEMYYGTGYEPSEMKHCKVSDLMDDGISGPTVIFIVNENTRESMIFGMKNDNFSMGTVKYVGHEIRSVIMNKLELDVSDVALMVNSESIAIESSMVAYEGVIIADERDAGSYRTMEENVDKFGVHNIEIISDLKEETLKNLPTPRIAF
;
A
#
# COMPACT_ATOMS: atom_id res chain seq x y z
N MET A 1 29.37 6.43 0.45
CA MET A 1 28.64 6.15 1.70
C MET A 1 27.65 5.09 1.36
N GLU A 2 27.86 3.85 1.80
CA GLU A 2 26.88 2.79 1.66
C GLU A 2 25.66 3.20 2.50
N ASN A 3 24.52 3.43 1.82
CA ASN A 3 23.24 3.57 2.49
C ASN A 3 22.95 2.25 3.20
N ASN A 4 23.19 2.19 4.49
CA ASN A 4 22.76 1.07 5.35
C ASN A 4 21.22 1.12 5.40
N LYS A 5 20.57 0.56 4.35
CA LYS A 5 19.11 0.44 4.32
C LYS A 5 18.69 -0.45 5.49
N VAL A 6 17.79 0.04 6.31
CA VAL A 6 17.09 -0.76 7.32
C VAL A 6 16.50 -1.99 6.63
N GLN A 7 16.87 -3.17 7.06
CA GLN A 7 16.36 -4.41 6.48
C GLN A 7 16.21 -5.47 7.57
N PHE A 8 14.97 -5.92 7.78
CA PHE A 8 14.70 -7.07 8.64
C PHE A 8 15.08 -8.37 7.91
N THR A 9 15.80 -9.24 8.60
CA THR A 9 16.01 -10.61 8.14
C THR A 9 14.74 -11.44 8.33
N THR A 10 14.61 -12.53 7.56
CA THR A 10 13.48 -13.46 7.73
C THR A 10 13.36 -13.97 9.16
N SER A 11 14.49 -14.29 9.80
CA SER A 11 14.52 -14.75 11.19
C SER A 11 13.97 -13.70 12.16
N GLN A 12 14.34 -12.44 11.99
CA GLN A 12 13.84 -11.34 12.81
C GLN A 12 12.34 -11.12 12.62
N MET A 13 11.87 -11.16 11.37
CA MET A 13 10.44 -11.05 11.08
C MET A 13 9.63 -12.19 11.71
N LEU A 14 10.13 -13.42 11.68
CA LEU A 14 9.46 -14.56 12.31
C LEU A 14 9.43 -14.44 13.84
N LYS A 15 10.53 -14.01 14.47
CA LYS A 15 10.54 -13.76 15.92
C LYS A 15 9.49 -12.72 16.35
N TRP A 16 9.37 -11.62 15.59
CA TRP A 16 8.34 -10.61 15.83
C TRP A 16 6.93 -11.17 15.62
N MET A 17 6.74 -12.02 14.61
CA MET A 17 5.45 -12.67 14.37
C MET A 17 5.06 -13.59 15.53
N GLU A 18 6.00 -14.42 16.02
CA GLU A 18 5.79 -15.28 17.18
C GLU A 18 5.46 -14.45 18.43
N TYR A 19 6.23 -13.40 18.69
CA TYR A 19 5.99 -12.50 19.82
C TYR A 19 4.59 -11.87 19.80
N VAL A 20 4.15 -11.38 18.63
CA VAL A 20 2.81 -10.76 18.50
C VAL A 20 1.71 -11.80 18.57
N ALA A 21 1.92 -13.00 18.02
CA ALA A 21 0.98 -14.10 18.10
C ALA A 21 0.75 -14.54 19.55
N ASP A 22 1.81 -14.64 20.33
CA ASP A 22 1.74 -14.93 21.78
C ASP A 22 1.07 -13.78 22.55
N LEU A 23 1.41 -12.52 22.25
CA LEU A 23 0.82 -11.33 22.87
C LEU A 23 -0.70 -11.26 22.68
N LYS A 24 -1.20 -11.72 21.53
CA LYS A 24 -2.64 -11.69 21.20
C LYS A 24 -3.32 -13.05 21.39
N GLU A 25 -2.60 -14.07 21.81
CA GLU A 25 -3.09 -15.46 21.94
C GLU A 25 -3.76 -15.98 20.66
N VAL A 26 -3.14 -15.72 19.51
CA VAL A 26 -3.64 -16.13 18.19
C VAL A 26 -2.63 -16.98 17.43
N SER A 27 -3.12 -17.79 16.49
CA SER A 27 -2.23 -18.51 15.58
C SER A 27 -1.51 -17.55 14.62
N PRO A 28 -0.17 -17.67 14.40
CA PRO A 28 0.61 -16.84 13.49
C PRO A 28 0.04 -16.77 12.06
N GLU A 29 -0.61 -17.84 11.60
CA GLU A 29 -1.23 -17.91 10.26
C GLU A 29 -2.39 -16.91 10.05
N LYS A 30 -2.96 -16.37 11.15
CA LYS A 30 -4.00 -15.34 11.09
C LYS A 30 -3.44 -13.92 10.94
N ILE A 31 -2.12 -13.78 11.00
CA ILE A 31 -1.43 -12.49 10.93
C ILE A 31 -0.87 -12.29 9.53
N LYS A 32 -1.35 -11.29 8.82
CA LYS A 32 -0.74 -10.86 7.55
C LYS A 32 0.55 -10.12 7.84
N MET A 33 1.66 -10.66 7.36
CA MET A 33 2.96 -10.01 7.47
C MET A 33 3.23 -9.14 6.24
N LEU A 34 3.67 -7.90 6.44
CA LEU A 34 3.98 -6.93 5.39
C LEU A 34 5.33 -6.27 5.67
N ASN A 35 6.34 -6.59 4.87
CA ASN A 35 7.63 -5.92 4.92
C ASN A 35 7.67 -4.78 3.90
N THR A 36 7.76 -3.55 4.41
CA THR A 36 7.80 -2.32 3.60
C THR A 36 9.19 -1.68 3.55
N CYS A 37 10.17 -2.19 4.30
CA CYS A 37 11.51 -1.62 4.36
C CYS A 37 12.16 -1.54 2.98
N GLY A 38 12.43 -0.33 2.51
CA GLY A 38 13.00 -0.07 1.20
C GLY A 38 12.13 -0.51 0.01
N LYS A 39 10.84 -0.78 0.24
CA LYS A 39 9.89 -1.25 -0.79
C LYS A 39 8.63 -0.41 -0.78
N ARG A 40 8.07 -0.18 -1.96
CA ARG A 40 6.73 0.38 -2.10
C ARG A 40 5.71 -0.75 -1.94
N ARG A 41 4.85 -0.64 -0.94
CA ARG A 41 3.78 -1.60 -0.67
C ARG A 41 2.51 -0.85 -0.31
N ASN A 42 1.38 -1.39 -0.70
CA ASN A 42 0.08 -0.78 -0.41
C ASN A 42 -0.37 -1.12 1.02
N ILE A 43 0.12 -0.34 1.99
CA ILE A 43 -0.18 -0.55 3.41
C ILE A 43 -1.67 -0.37 3.69
N LEU A 44 -2.28 0.70 3.18
CA LEU A 44 -3.69 1.02 3.48
C LEU A 44 -4.65 -0.03 2.94
N ALA A 45 -4.43 -0.54 1.71
CA ALA A 45 -5.25 -1.61 1.17
C ALA A 45 -5.07 -2.92 1.94
N THR A 46 -3.86 -3.21 2.43
CA THR A 46 -3.62 -4.38 3.28
C THR A 46 -4.36 -4.24 4.62
N ILE A 47 -4.34 -3.06 5.24
CA ILE A 47 -5.10 -2.79 6.48
C ILE A 47 -6.60 -2.94 6.22
N ALA A 48 -7.11 -2.43 5.10
CA ALA A 48 -8.53 -2.52 4.76
C ALA A 48 -9.03 -3.97 4.62
N THR A 49 -8.18 -4.89 4.20
CA THR A 49 -8.58 -6.26 3.80
C THR A 49 -8.20 -7.36 4.79
N HIS A 50 -7.38 -7.06 5.80
CA HIS A 50 -6.91 -8.06 6.75
C HIS A 50 -7.22 -7.64 8.19
N LYS A 51 -7.62 -8.63 9.02
CA LYS A 51 -7.97 -8.39 10.42
C LYS A 51 -6.75 -8.05 11.28
N MET A 52 -5.65 -8.74 11.08
CA MET A 52 -4.42 -8.59 11.85
C MET A 52 -3.23 -8.45 10.91
N ILE A 53 -2.53 -7.34 11.01
CA ILE A 53 -1.43 -7.00 10.10
C ILE A 53 -0.19 -6.65 10.91
N LEU A 54 0.92 -7.31 10.63
CA LEU A 54 2.24 -7.02 11.17
C LEU A 54 3.11 -6.36 10.10
N ILE A 55 3.40 -5.09 10.27
CA ILE A 55 4.11 -4.24 9.32
C ILE A 55 5.53 -4.00 9.83
N PHE A 56 6.52 -4.27 8.98
CA PHE A 56 7.91 -3.89 9.18
C PHE A 56 8.20 -2.66 8.33
N ALA A 57 8.55 -1.56 8.97
CA ALA A 57 8.73 -0.25 8.34
C ALA A 57 10.09 0.38 8.69
N ASP A 58 10.47 1.35 7.90
CA ASP A 58 11.66 2.18 8.08
C ASP A 58 11.34 3.64 7.76
N GLU A 59 12.35 4.50 7.78
CA GLU A 59 12.23 5.93 7.48
C GLU A 59 11.65 6.26 6.10
N THR A 60 11.63 5.31 5.15
CA THR A 60 10.99 5.52 3.83
C THR A 60 9.47 5.63 3.94
N HIS A 61 8.92 5.21 5.08
CA HIS A 61 7.50 5.29 5.41
C HIS A 61 7.25 6.15 6.66
N SER A 62 8.05 7.23 6.84
CA SER A 62 8.00 8.09 8.03
C SER A 62 6.61 8.60 8.39
N ASN A 63 5.75 8.86 7.40
CA ASN A 63 4.40 9.39 7.58
C ASN A 63 3.29 8.32 7.53
N VAL A 64 3.61 7.03 7.65
CA VAL A 64 2.62 5.95 7.48
C VAL A 64 1.48 6.03 8.49
N LEU A 65 1.76 6.41 9.74
CA LEU A 65 0.75 6.53 10.79
C LEU A 65 -0.23 7.67 10.50
N TYR A 66 0.30 8.82 10.03
CA TYR A 66 -0.53 9.93 9.57
C TYR A 66 -1.45 9.51 8.41
N LYS A 67 -0.92 8.80 7.40
CA LYS A 67 -1.71 8.28 6.29
C LYS A 67 -2.78 7.28 6.75
N CYS A 68 -2.48 6.43 7.72
CA CYS A 68 -3.47 5.54 8.32
C CYS A 68 -4.59 6.32 9.02
N TRP A 69 -4.25 7.38 9.77
CA TRP A 69 -5.22 8.25 10.41
C TRP A 69 -6.09 8.98 9.37
N GLU A 70 -5.50 9.57 8.34
CA GLU A 70 -6.19 10.26 7.24
C GLU A 70 -7.13 9.32 6.47
N ALA A 71 -6.76 8.04 6.33
CA ALA A 71 -7.59 7.00 5.71
C ALA A 71 -8.76 6.52 6.60
N GLY A 72 -8.92 7.09 7.81
CA GLY A 72 -9.98 6.75 8.75
C GLY A 72 -9.67 5.60 9.70
N TYR A 73 -8.40 5.16 9.78
CA TYR A 73 -7.97 4.09 10.70
C TYR A 73 -7.45 4.61 12.04
N GLY A 74 -7.70 5.90 12.37
CA GLY A 74 -7.21 6.55 13.59
C GLY A 74 -7.60 5.85 14.88
N ASP A 75 -8.80 5.27 14.94
CA ASP A 75 -9.31 4.57 16.12
C ASP A 75 -8.90 3.09 16.22
N TYR A 76 -8.13 2.59 15.25
CA TYR A 76 -7.72 1.18 15.27
C TYR A 76 -6.70 0.92 16.38
N GLU A 77 -6.86 -0.24 17.04
CA GLU A 77 -5.90 -0.77 18.00
C GLU A 77 -4.57 -1.04 17.33
N MET A 78 -3.50 -0.54 17.93
CA MET A 78 -2.14 -0.67 17.42
C MET A 78 -1.17 -1.03 18.52
N TYR A 79 -0.19 -1.86 18.17
CA TYR A 79 1.00 -2.13 18.96
C TYR A 79 2.22 -1.63 18.18
N TYR A 80 3.02 -0.79 18.83
CA TYR A 80 4.18 -0.14 18.21
C TYR A 80 5.46 -0.57 18.90
N GLY A 81 6.40 -1.11 18.17
CA GLY A 81 7.70 -1.54 18.64
C GLY A 81 8.83 -1.03 17.74
N THR A 82 10.03 -0.94 18.28
CA THR A 82 11.23 -0.49 17.57
C THR A 82 12.36 -1.50 17.70
N GLY A 83 13.23 -1.55 16.68
CA GLY A 83 14.39 -2.44 16.67
C GLY A 83 14.13 -3.74 15.90
N TYR A 84 15.22 -4.50 15.75
CA TYR A 84 15.22 -5.74 14.98
C TYR A 84 14.76 -6.97 15.76
N GLU A 85 14.90 -6.95 17.06
CA GLU A 85 14.52 -8.05 17.96
C GLU A 85 13.28 -7.65 18.77
N PRO A 86 12.38 -8.62 19.06
CA PRO A 86 11.19 -8.35 19.85
C PRO A 86 11.52 -7.73 21.21
N SER A 87 10.76 -6.71 21.56
CA SER A 87 10.78 -6.02 22.84
C SER A 87 9.36 -5.63 23.20
N GLU A 88 9.16 -5.07 24.38
CA GLU A 88 7.86 -4.57 24.79
C GLU A 88 7.31 -3.56 23.79
N MET A 89 6.09 -3.79 23.32
CA MET A 89 5.40 -2.91 22.38
C MET A 89 4.48 -1.95 23.14
N LYS A 90 4.46 -0.69 22.70
CA LYS A 90 3.50 0.30 23.15
C LYS A 90 2.13 -0.02 22.59
N HIS A 91 1.15 -0.29 23.46
CA HIS A 91 -0.25 -0.45 23.07
C HIS A 91 -0.95 0.91 23.04
N CYS A 92 -1.55 1.28 21.92
CA CYS A 92 -2.17 2.58 21.70
C CYS A 92 -3.14 2.52 20.50
N LYS A 93 -3.76 3.65 20.15
CA LYS A 93 -4.45 3.83 18.88
C LYS A 93 -3.49 4.40 17.83
N VAL A 94 -3.84 4.26 16.55
CA VAL A 94 -3.10 4.89 15.45
C VAL A 94 -3.05 6.42 15.64
N SER A 95 -4.16 7.04 16.04
CA SER A 95 -4.24 8.48 16.31
C SER A 95 -3.29 8.99 17.37
N ASP A 96 -2.87 8.13 18.32
CA ASP A 96 -2.00 8.54 19.43
C ASP A 96 -0.55 8.78 18.97
N LEU A 97 -0.17 8.26 17.82
CA LEU A 97 1.18 8.36 17.24
C LEU A 97 1.17 8.91 15.79
N MET A 98 0.07 9.51 15.34
CA MET A 98 -0.06 9.96 13.93
C MET A 98 0.96 11.03 13.54
N ASP A 99 1.39 11.85 14.50
CA ASP A 99 2.39 12.90 14.31
C ASP A 99 3.83 12.39 14.53
N ASP A 100 3.98 11.17 15.02
CA ASP A 100 5.29 10.57 15.26
C ASP A 100 5.84 9.98 13.96
N GLY A 101 6.97 10.51 13.51
CA GLY A 101 7.68 9.98 12.34
C GLY A 101 8.42 8.68 12.64
N ILE A 102 8.44 7.76 11.67
CA ILE A 102 9.30 6.57 11.75
C ILE A 102 10.73 6.97 11.38
N SER A 103 11.67 6.73 12.26
CA SER A 103 13.08 7.13 12.11
C SER A 103 14.08 5.97 12.03
N GLY A 104 13.60 4.72 12.02
CA GLY A 104 14.46 3.53 12.00
C GLY A 104 13.64 2.24 11.92
N PRO A 105 14.25 1.08 12.23
CA PRO A 105 13.54 -0.19 12.19
C PRO A 105 12.37 -0.20 13.15
N THR A 106 11.16 -0.28 12.58
CA THR A 106 9.90 -0.17 13.31
C THR A 106 9.00 -1.34 12.97
N VAL A 107 8.30 -1.84 13.97
CA VAL A 107 7.30 -2.90 13.84
C VAL A 107 5.96 -2.37 14.34
N ILE A 108 4.96 -2.45 13.47
CA ILE A 108 3.61 -1.97 13.75
C ILE A 108 2.67 -3.15 13.60
N PHE A 109 1.91 -3.46 14.64
CA PHE A 109 0.85 -4.44 14.55
C PHE A 109 -0.49 -3.74 14.71
N ILE A 110 -1.37 -3.87 13.71
CA ILE A 110 -2.68 -3.25 13.67
C ILE A 110 -3.76 -4.32 13.69
N VAL A 111 -4.81 -4.07 14.48
CA VAL A 111 -6.02 -4.89 14.52
C VAL A 111 -7.17 -4.14 13.85
N ASN A 112 -7.72 -4.72 12.80
CA ASN A 112 -8.87 -4.20 12.08
C ASN A 112 -10.07 -5.12 12.29
N GLU A 113 -11.05 -4.71 13.10
CA GLU A 113 -12.28 -5.47 13.32
C GLU A 113 -13.32 -5.27 12.19
N ASN A 114 -13.10 -4.30 11.29
CA ASN A 114 -14.01 -3.94 10.20
C ASN A 114 -13.38 -4.22 8.84
N THR A 115 -12.88 -5.44 8.63
CA THR A 115 -12.25 -5.80 7.36
C THR A 115 -13.24 -5.74 6.21
N ARG A 116 -12.77 -5.21 5.09
CA ARG A 116 -13.52 -5.24 3.84
C ARG A 116 -13.41 -6.65 3.25
N GLU A 117 -14.52 -7.35 3.16
CA GLU A 117 -14.55 -8.72 2.61
C GLU A 117 -14.43 -8.77 1.08
N SER A 118 -14.77 -7.67 0.41
CA SER A 118 -14.66 -7.57 -1.05
C SER A 118 -14.30 -6.16 -1.48
N MET A 119 -13.55 -6.03 -2.58
CA MET A 119 -13.37 -4.74 -3.24
C MET A 119 -14.64 -4.38 -4.00
N ILE A 120 -15.11 -3.16 -3.78
CA ILE A 120 -16.17 -2.56 -4.60
C ILE A 120 -15.47 -1.77 -5.70
N PHE A 121 -15.58 -2.25 -6.93
CA PHE A 121 -15.08 -1.55 -8.10
C PHE A 121 -15.98 -0.37 -8.48
N GLY A 122 -15.42 0.63 -9.13
CA GLY A 122 -16.15 1.78 -9.60
C GLY A 122 -16.41 2.78 -8.49
N MET A 123 -15.39 3.18 -7.77
CA MET A 123 -15.48 4.29 -6.83
C MET A 123 -16.03 5.54 -7.52
N LYS A 124 -16.82 6.34 -6.81
CA LYS A 124 -17.37 7.59 -7.37
C LYS A 124 -16.25 8.50 -7.84
N ASN A 125 -16.48 9.19 -8.98
CA ASN A 125 -15.46 10.07 -9.57
C ASN A 125 -15.05 11.21 -8.62
N ASP A 126 -15.94 11.67 -7.77
CA ASP A 126 -15.66 12.72 -6.76
C ASP A 126 -14.61 12.30 -5.72
N ASN A 127 -14.32 11.01 -5.63
CA ASN A 127 -13.24 10.51 -4.76
C ASN A 127 -11.85 10.78 -5.32
N PHE A 128 -11.71 11.09 -6.60
CA PHE A 128 -10.43 11.34 -7.25
C PHE A 128 -10.12 12.82 -7.37
N SER A 129 -8.83 13.19 -7.31
CA SER A 129 -8.38 14.50 -7.80
C SER A 129 -8.54 14.51 -9.32
N MET A 130 -9.16 15.54 -9.85
CA MET A 130 -9.47 15.65 -11.28
C MET A 130 -8.46 16.53 -11.99
N GLY A 131 -7.86 15.99 -13.06
CA GLY A 131 -6.96 16.71 -13.94
C GLY A 131 -7.68 17.32 -15.14
N THR A 132 -6.89 17.57 -16.19
CA THR A 132 -7.37 18.10 -17.48
C THR A 132 -8.14 17.07 -18.32
N VAL A 133 -7.89 15.79 -18.08
CA VAL A 133 -8.55 14.68 -18.77
C VAL A 133 -9.79 14.24 -17.99
N LYS A 134 -10.88 13.98 -18.72
CA LYS A 134 -12.11 13.47 -18.11
C LYS A 134 -11.95 12.00 -17.77
N TYR A 135 -12.24 11.64 -16.53
CA TYR A 135 -12.27 10.25 -16.11
C TYR A 135 -13.37 9.45 -16.80
N VAL A 136 -13.11 8.18 -16.93
CA VAL A 136 -14.13 7.19 -17.26
C VAL A 136 -15.18 7.19 -16.14
N GLY A 137 -16.47 7.17 -16.50
CA GLY A 137 -17.56 7.07 -15.52
C GLY A 137 -17.40 5.84 -14.63
N HIS A 138 -17.82 5.97 -13.38
CA HIS A 138 -17.60 4.91 -12.37
C HIS A 138 -18.25 3.57 -12.77
N GLU A 139 -19.38 3.60 -13.49
CA GLU A 139 -20.04 2.39 -13.99
C GLU A 139 -19.17 1.66 -15.05
N ILE A 140 -18.60 2.44 -15.99
CA ILE A 140 -17.72 1.89 -17.04
C ILE A 140 -16.45 1.36 -16.40
N ARG A 141 -15.89 2.08 -15.42
CA ARG A 141 -14.70 1.62 -14.68
C ARG A 141 -14.97 0.31 -13.94
N SER A 142 -16.15 0.13 -13.32
CA SER A 142 -16.55 -1.14 -12.72
C SER A 142 -16.53 -2.30 -13.71
N VAL A 143 -17.02 -2.06 -14.94
CA VAL A 143 -16.98 -3.08 -16.00
C VAL A 143 -15.56 -3.38 -16.44
N ILE A 144 -14.72 -2.35 -16.61
CA ILE A 144 -13.31 -2.51 -16.99
C ILE A 144 -12.58 -3.33 -15.91
N MET A 145 -12.70 -2.96 -14.65
CA MET A 145 -12.06 -3.65 -13.54
C MET A 145 -12.44 -5.14 -13.48
N ASN A 146 -13.72 -5.44 -13.70
CA ASN A 146 -14.19 -6.82 -13.77
C ASN A 146 -13.59 -7.58 -14.96
N LYS A 147 -13.40 -6.92 -16.11
CA LYS A 147 -12.84 -7.53 -17.33
C LYS A 147 -11.32 -7.70 -17.29
N LEU A 148 -10.62 -6.92 -16.50
CA LEU A 148 -9.17 -7.05 -16.34
C LEU A 148 -8.79 -8.33 -15.57
N GLU A 149 -9.70 -8.88 -14.77
CA GLU A 149 -9.48 -10.11 -13.99
C GLU A 149 -8.13 -10.08 -13.27
N LEU A 150 -7.88 -8.97 -12.57
CA LEU A 150 -6.64 -8.76 -11.82
C LEU A 150 -6.56 -9.67 -10.61
N ASP A 151 -5.39 -10.26 -10.43
CA ASP A 151 -5.01 -10.99 -9.22
C ASP A 151 -4.16 -10.10 -8.29
N VAL A 152 -4.07 -10.49 -7.03
CA VAL A 152 -3.37 -9.74 -5.97
C VAL A 152 -1.89 -9.48 -6.26
N SER A 153 -1.25 -10.35 -7.01
CA SER A 153 0.18 -10.28 -7.35
C SER A 153 0.48 -9.80 -8.77
N ASP A 154 -0.54 -9.34 -9.50
CA ASP A 154 -0.37 -8.98 -10.89
C ASP A 154 0.54 -7.77 -11.11
N VAL A 155 1.26 -7.83 -12.22
CA VAL A 155 1.89 -6.67 -12.84
C VAL A 155 1.06 -6.25 -14.03
N ALA A 156 0.59 -5.01 -14.05
CA ALA A 156 -0.25 -4.48 -15.13
C ALA A 156 0.29 -3.14 -15.64
N LEU A 157 0.31 -2.99 -16.97
CA LEU A 157 0.61 -1.73 -17.64
C LEU A 157 -0.71 -1.04 -18.00
N MET A 158 -0.89 0.17 -17.52
CA MET A 158 -2.07 1.01 -17.73
C MET A 158 -1.67 2.28 -18.47
N VAL A 159 -2.25 2.51 -19.65
CA VAL A 159 -1.90 3.65 -20.50
C VAL A 159 -3.02 4.69 -20.49
N ASN A 160 -2.71 5.92 -20.04
CA ASN A 160 -3.68 7.03 -19.89
C ASN A 160 -4.95 6.61 -19.13
N SER A 161 -4.78 5.90 -18.04
CA SER A 161 -5.89 5.22 -17.37
C SER A 161 -6.26 5.80 -16.00
N GLU A 162 -5.43 6.72 -15.48
CA GLU A 162 -5.64 7.48 -14.23
C GLU A 162 -6.40 6.70 -13.14
N SER A 163 -7.70 6.92 -12.99
CA SER A 163 -8.52 6.31 -11.94
C SER A 163 -8.60 4.78 -12.01
N ILE A 164 -8.44 4.20 -13.21
CA ILE A 164 -8.39 2.72 -13.39
C ILE A 164 -7.09 2.19 -12.79
N ALA A 165 -5.96 2.87 -13.00
CA ALA A 165 -4.68 2.48 -12.39
C ALA A 165 -4.74 2.51 -10.85
N ILE A 166 -5.40 3.52 -10.27
CA ILE A 166 -5.61 3.60 -8.81
C ILE A 166 -6.43 2.42 -8.29
N GLU A 167 -7.59 2.12 -8.90
CA GLU A 167 -8.39 0.97 -8.46
C GLU A 167 -7.66 -0.36 -8.71
N SER A 168 -6.94 -0.49 -9.82
CA SER A 168 -6.13 -1.67 -10.12
C SER A 168 -5.04 -1.92 -9.07
N SER A 169 -4.41 -0.86 -8.57
CA SER A 169 -3.38 -0.97 -7.53
C SER A 169 -3.92 -1.48 -6.19
N MET A 170 -5.20 -1.21 -5.91
CA MET A 170 -5.88 -1.70 -4.72
C MET A 170 -6.22 -3.19 -4.83
N VAL A 171 -6.45 -3.70 -6.04
CA VAL A 171 -6.66 -5.14 -6.29
C VAL A 171 -5.34 -5.87 -6.27
N ALA A 172 -4.39 -5.43 -7.09
CA ALA A 172 -3.06 -6.01 -7.19
C ALA A 172 -2.13 -5.48 -6.09
N TYR A 173 -2.57 -5.53 -4.82
CA TYR A 173 -1.87 -4.89 -3.70
C TYR A 173 -0.52 -5.54 -3.35
N GLU A 174 -0.24 -6.75 -3.81
CA GLU A 174 1.07 -7.41 -3.74
C GLU A 174 1.86 -7.29 -5.05
N GLY A 175 1.20 -6.83 -6.11
CA GLY A 175 1.75 -6.62 -7.44
C GLY A 175 2.22 -5.19 -7.68
N VAL A 176 2.37 -4.84 -8.97
CA VAL A 176 2.82 -3.50 -9.41
C VAL A 176 1.93 -3.03 -10.56
N ILE A 177 1.45 -1.80 -10.48
CA ILE A 177 0.79 -1.12 -11.58
C ILE A 177 1.78 -0.13 -12.20
N ILE A 178 2.02 -0.27 -13.49
CA ILE A 178 2.84 0.65 -14.28
C ILE A 178 1.86 1.59 -14.99
N ALA A 179 1.82 2.86 -14.59
CA ALA A 179 0.92 3.85 -15.15
C ALA A 179 1.68 4.77 -16.13
N ASP A 180 1.42 4.65 -17.44
CA ASP A 180 1.99 5.51 -18.47
C ASP A 180 1.11 6.75 -18.67
N GLU A 181 1.52 7.88 -18.07
CA GLU A 181 0.83 9.17 -18.15
C GLU A 181 1.74 10.19 -18.85
N ARG A 182 1.50 10.41 -20.15
CA ARG A 182 2.38 11.25 -20.99
C ARG A 182 2.09 12.74 -20.91
N ASP A 183 0.85 13.10 -20.60
CA ASP A 183 0.47 14.49 -20.36
C ASP A 183 0.94 14.94 -18.98
N ALA A 184 1.62 16.09 -18.90
CA ALA A 184 2.16 16.58 -17.63
C ALA A 184 1.06 16.91 -16.59
N GLY A 185 -0.14 17.24 -17.02
CA GLY A 185 -1.29 17.45 -16.13
C GLY A 185 -1.79 16.13 -15.56
N SER A 186 -1.98 15.11 -16.43
CA SER A 186 -2.37 13.76 -16.02
C SER A 186 -1.33 13.12 -15.10
N TYR A 187 -0.05 13.31 -15.39
CA TYR A 187 1.04 12.83 -14.53
C TYR A 187 0.94 13.37 -13.10
N ARG A 188 0.77 14.70 -12.95
CA ARG A 188 0.60 15.34 -11.63
C ARG A 188 -0.67 14.86 -10.92
N THR A 189 -1.77 14.76 -11.67
CA THR A 189 -3.04 14.27 -11.12
C THR A 189 -2.91 12.82 -10.64
N MET A 190 -2.13 12.00 -11.34
CA MET A 190 -1.82 10.65 -10.90
C MET A 190 -1.01 10.67 -9.60
N GLU A 191 0.03 11.50 -9.49
CA GLU A 191 0.81 11.65 -8.24
C GLU A 191 -0.09 12.07 -7.07
N GLU A 192 -0.98 13.05 -7.28
CA GLU A 192 -1.94 13.50 -6.27
C GLU A 192 -2.88 12.36 -5.83
N ASN A 193 -3.38 11.57 -6.77
CA ASN A 193 -4.25 10.43 -6.45
C ASN A 193 -3.47 9.32 -5.75
N VAL A 194 -2.25 9.00 -6.19
CA VAL A 194 -1.37 8.04 -5.51
C VAL A 194 -1.18 8.44 -4.04
N ASP A 195 -0.91 9.71 -3.77
CA ASP A 195 -0.76 10.22 -2.41
C ASP A 195 -2.07 10.20 -1.63
N LYS A 196 -3.16 10.70 -2.23
CA LYS A 196 -4.51 10.75 -1.63
C LYS A 196 -5.03 9.37 -1.23
N PHE A 197 -4.84 8.36 -2.07
CA PHE A 197 -5.29 6.99 -1.78
C PHE A 197 -4.24 6.17 -1.01
N GLY A 198 -3.04 6.72 -0.80
CA GLY A 198 -1.95 6.04 -0.11
C GLY A 198 -1.53 4.73 -0.80
N VAL A 199 -1.65 4.67 -2.12
CA VAL A 199 -1.24 3.50 -2.91
C VAL A 199 0.23 3.63 -3.29
N HIS A 200 1.04 2.66 -2.88
CA HIS A 200 2.51 2.73 -3.04
C HIS A 200 3.06 1.73 -4.06
N ASN A 201 2.19 0.98 -4.73
CA ASN A 201 2.55 -0.02 -5.72
C ASN A 201 2.27 0.43 -7.17
N ILE A 202 2.20 1.75 -7.40
CA ILE A 202 2.12 2.35 -8.73
C ILE A 202 3.47 2.95 -9.10
N GLU A 203 3.99 2.57 -10.26
CA GLU A 203 5.13 3.21 -10.91
C GLU A 203 4.61 4.09 -12.03
N ILE A 204 4.70 5.43 -11.85
CA ILE A 204 4.24 6.38 -12.86
C ILE A 204 5.38 6.63 -13.84
N ILE A 205 5.11 6.44 -15.12
CA ILE A 205 6.06 6.69 -16.21
C ILE A 205 5.46 7.67 -17.22
N SER A 206 6.31 8.33 -18.00
CA SER A 206 5.89 9.30 -19.02
C SER A 206 6.16 8.83 -20.44
N ASP A 207 6.76 7.65 -20.61
CA ASP A 207 6.99 7.03 -21.92
C ASP A 207 7.19 5.51 -21.81
N LEU A 208 7.06 4.82 -22.93
CA LEU A 208 7.24 3.37 -23.05
C LEU A 208 8.57 3.01 -23.74
N LYS A 209 9.62 3.82 -23.55
CA LYS A 209 10.94 3.51 -24.10
C LYS A 209 11.58 2.31 -23.41
N GLU A 210 12.45 1.61 -24.13
CA GLU A 210 13.19 0.47 -23.60
C GLU A 210 13.96 0.84 -22.32
N GLU A 211 14.56 2.02 -22.27
CA GLU A 211 15.31 2.51 -21.12
C GLU A 211 14.43 2.68 -19.88
N THR A 212 13.20 3.16 -20.05
CA THR A 212 12.22 3.35 -18.99
C THR A 212 11.71 2.00 -18.48
N LEU A 213 11.42 1.07 -19.40
CA LEU A 213 10.84 -0.23 -19.09
C LEU A 213 11.86 -1.24 -18.54
N LYS A 214 13.15 -1.07 -18.81
CA LYS A 214 14.21 -2.03 -18.48
C LYS A 214 14.27 -2.44 -17.01
N ASN A 215 13.91 -1.52 -16.11
CA ASN A 215 13.99 -1.73 -14.66
C ASN A 215 12.62 -2.05 -14.03
N LEU A 216 11.58 -2.16 -14.84
CA LEU A 216 10.23 -2.45 -14.39
C LEU A 216 9.92 -3.93 -14.55
N PRO A 217 9.06 -4.49 -13.70
CA PRO A 217 8.63 -5.87 -13.86
C PRO A 217 7.80 -6.04 -15.14
N THR A 218 7.87 -7.23 -15.74
CA THR A 218 7.12 -7.53 -16.97
C THR A 218 5.62 -7.61 -16.68
N PRO A 219 4.78 -6.83 -17.34
CA PRO A 219 3.33 -6.87 -17.13
C PRO A 219 2.71 -8.14 -17.72
N ARG A 220 1.77 -8.74 -16.97
CA ARG A 220 0.87 -9.79 -17.46
C ARG A 220 -0.28 -9.20 -18.28
N ILE A 221 -0.71 -8.01 -17.91
CA ILE A 221 -1.87 -7.31 -18.50
C ILE A 221 -1.40 -5.95 -19.00
N ALA A 222 -1.95 -5.55 -20.16
CA ALA A 222 -1.85 -4.18 -20.67
C ALA A 222 -3.25 -3.66 -21.02
N PHE A 223 -3.54 -2.41 -20.61
CA PHE A 223 -4.81 -1.72 -20.85
C PHE A 223 -4.56 -0.33 -21.41
#